data_1d49002d4ce1b796a172ca006e04530c
#
_entry.id   1d49002d4ce1b796a172ca006e04530c
#
_cell.length_a   1.000
_cell.length_b   1.000
_cell.length_c   1.000
_cell.angle_alpha   90.00
_cell.angle_beta   90.00
_cell.angle_gamma   90.00
#
_symmetry.space_group_name_H-M   'P 1'
#
loop_
_entity.id
_entity.type
_entity.pdbx_description
1 polymer ?
#
loop_
_entity_poly.entity_id
_entity_poly.type
_entity_poly.pdbx_seq_one_letter_code
_entity_poly.pdbx_strand_id
1 'polypeptide(L)'
;INSFMATVDSDYLAQFGFTREQVLAENDVAFDSLEDLYNIHTEHNLGDLIADAYAYAVTNSTDYNGTPVDVAIAPSGTIRDTYTKGNITVEDVFNSFSLGIGADGVPGYPLIEAYLTGKELKTVAEIDASVSDLMTSARLYMYGLQFTYNPHRMILNRVTDVYLLDADGNRRELEDDKLYLSLIHI
;
A
#
# COMPACT_ATOMS: atom_id res chain seq x y z
N ILE A 1 -31.30 6.12 6.16
CA ILE A 1 -30.16 5.37 5.55
C ILE A 1 -30.33 5.37 4.03
N ASN A 2 -31.40 4.80 3.44
CA ASN A 2 -31.56 4.67 1.98
C ASN A 2 -31.45 6.00 1.21
N SER A 3 -31.98 7.11 1.76
CA SER A 3 -31.90 8.41 1.10
C SER A 3 -30.44 8.96 1.12
N PHE A 4 -29.70 8.72 2.18
CA PHE A 4 -28.28 9.08 2.27
C PHE A 4 -27.45 8.29 1.24
N MET A 5 -27.68 6.99 1.16
CA MET A 5 -26.98 6.13 0.20
C MET A 5 -27.28 6.51 -1.26
N ALA A 6 -28.54 6.88 -1.57
CA ALA A 6 -28.90 7.40 -2.87
C ALA A 6 -28.18 8.71 -3.22
N THR A 7 -27.99 9.59 -2.22
CA THR A 7 -27.19 10.83 -2.41
C THR A 7 -25.72 10.52 -2.68
N VAL A 8 -25.13 9.54 -1.98
CA VAL A 8 -23.74 9.11 -2.25
C VAL A 8 -23.61 8.61 -3.70
N ASP A 9 -24.56 7.81 -4.17
CA ASP A 9 -24.54 7.30 -5.54
C ASP A 9 -24.70 8.42 -6.57
N SER A 10 -25.70 9.33 -6.38
CA SER A 10 -26.05 10.37 -7.37
C SER A 10 -25.07 11.54 -7.37
N ASP A 11 -24.64 12.01 -6.21
CA ASP A 11 -23.95 13.29 -6.06
C ASP A 11 -22.42 13.11 -5.96
N TYR A 12 -21.97 11.91 -5.60
CA TYR A 12 -20.56 11.62 -5.41
C TYR A 12 -20.02 10.57 -6.43
N LEU A 13 -20.48 9.34 -6.35
CA LEU A 13 -19.92 8.25 -7.19
C LEU A 13 -20.21 8.44 -8.68
N ALA A 14 -21.36 9.02 -9.04
CA ALA A 14 -21.71 9.28 -10.43
C ALA A 14 -20.72 10.21 -11.16
N GLN A 15 -20.03 11.09 -10.44
CA GLN A 15 -18.99 11.97 -10.99
C GLN A 15 -17.80 11.18 -11.55
N PHE A 16 -17.55 9.99 -11.01
CA PHE A 16 -16.48 9.08 -11.38
C PHE A 16 -16.98 7.93 -12.27
N GLY A 17 -18.28 7.92 -12.63
CA GLY A 17 -18.87 6.86 -13.43
C GLY A 17 -19.14 5.56 -12.68
N PHE A 18 -19.17 5.59 -11.35
CA PHE A 18 -19.39 4.43 -10.50
C PHE A 18 -20.77 4.46 -9.82
N THR A 19 -21.22 3.27 -9.44
CA THR A 19 -22.29 3.05 -8.47
C THR A 19 -21.74 2.24 -7.31
N ARG A 20 -22.28 2.41 -6.12
CA ARG A 20 -21.83 1.77 -4.89
C ARG A 20 -21.77 0.25 -4.99
N GLU A 21 -22.81 -0.35 -5.59
CA GLU A 21 -22.98 -1.80 -5.70
C GLU A 21 -22.28 -2.41 -6.93
N GLN A 22 -21.59 -1.60 -7.74
CA GLN A 22 -20.86 -2.09 -8.89
C GLN A 22 -19.74 -3.05 -8.43
N VAL A 23 -19.77 -4.28 -8.95
CA VAL A 23 -18.74 -5.28 -8.69
C VAL A 23 -17.51 -4.95 -9.52
N LEU A 24 -16.36 -4.81 -8.86
CA LEU A 24 -15.07 -4.54 -9.49
C LEU A 24 -14.25 -5.82 -9.67
N ALA A 25 -14.35 -6.75 -8.73
CA ALA A 25 -13.64 -8.01 -8.75
C ALA A 25 -14.41 -9.08 -7.97
N GLU A 26 -14.05 -10.33 -8.19
CA GLU A 26 -14.44 -11.48 -7.37
C GLU A 26 -13.20 -12.09 -6.73
N ASN A 27 -13.30 -12.46 -5.47
CA ASN A 27 -12.20 -12.90 -4.65
C ASN A 27 -12.51 -14.27 -4.01
N ASP A 28 -11.66 -15.25 -4.21
CA ASP A 28 -11.83 -16.63 -3.73
C ASP A 28 -11.36 -16.85 -2.29
N VAL A 29 -10.61 -15.91 -1.73
CA VAL A 29 -10.04 -15.96 -0.37
C VAL A 29 -10.47 -14.73 0.43
N ALA A 30 -10.59 -14.83 1.74
CA ALA A 30 -10.70 -13.65 2.59
C ALA A 30 -9.31 -13.00 2.72
N PHE A 31 -9.28 -11.67 2.71
CA PHE A 31 -8.08 -10.93 3.08
C PHE A 31 -7.93 -10.91 4.60
N ASP A 32 -6.72 -10.67 5.07
CA ASP A 32 -6.42 -10.59 6.50
C ASP A 32 -7.24 -9.48 7.17
N SER A 33 -7.55 -9.67 8.43
CA SER A 33 -8.32 -8.70 9.18
C SER A 33 -7.48 -7.46 9.53
N LEU A 34 -8.15 -6.33 9.77
CA LEU A 34 -7.45 -5.15 10.31
C LEU A 34 -6.79 -5.43 11.67
N GLU A 35 -7.40 -6.29 12.47
CA GLU A 35 -6.83 -6.70 13.75
C GLU A 35 -5.47 -7.40 13.56
N ASP A 36 -5.37 -8.28 12.58
CA ASP A 36 -4.12 -8.96 12.25
C ASP A 36 -3.10 -7.97 11.67
N LEU A 37 -3.52 -7.10 10.75
CA LEU A 37 -2.66 -6.07 10.19
C LEU A 37 -2.00 -5.19 11.26
N TYR A 38 -2.72 -4.88 12.33
CA TYR A 38 -2.21 -4.03 13.41
C TYR A 38 -1.48 -4.80 14.51
N ASN A 39 -1.77 -6.08 14.71
CA ASN A 39 -1.24 -6.83 15.86
C ASN A 39 -0.14 -7.82 15.50
N ILE A 40 -0.08 -8.29 14.27
CA ILE A 40 0.90 -9.30 13.83
C ILE A 40 1.89 -8.63 12.87
N HIS A 41 3.18 -8.61 13.23
CA HIS A 41 4.22 -8.05 12.38
C HIS A 41 4.74 -9.10 11.39
N THR A 42 4.04 -9.24 10.28
CA THR A 42 4.37 -10.10 9.13
C THR A 42 3.80 -9.48 7.85
N GLU A 43 4.07 -10.09 6.73
CA GLU A 43 3.35 -9.77 5.48
C GLU A 43 1.86 -10.13 5.61
N HIS A 44 1.02 -9.29 5.03
CA HIS A 44 -0.42 -9.47 4.98
C HIS A 44 -0.94 -9.19 3.57
N ASN A 45 -1.70 -10.13 3.03
CA ASN A 45 -2.19 -10.11 1.65
C ASN A 45 -2.94 -8.80 1.27
N LEU A 46 -3.61 -8.15 2.22
CA LEU A 46 -4.28 -6.86 1.97
C LEU A 46 -3.27 -5.71 1.84
N GLY A 47 -2.27 -5.66 2.72
CA GLY A 47 -1.21 -4.65 2.66
C GLY A 47 -0.40 -4.77 1.38
N ASP A 48 -0.06 -5.99 1.01
CA ASP A 48 0.69 -6.30 -0.21
C ASP A 48 -0.11 -5.91 -1.46
N LEU A 49 -1.42 -6.25 -1.52
CA LEU A 49 -2.31 -5.82 -2.60
C LEU A 49 -2.33 -4.30 -2.78
N ILE A 50 -2.37 -3.54 -1.69
CA ILE A 50 -2.40 -2.07 -1.76
C ILE A 50 -1.06 -1.51 -2.23
N ALA A 51 0.06 -2.05 -1.77
CA ALA A 51 1.38 -1.64 -2.26
C ALA A 51 1.55 -1.97 -3.76
N ASP A 52 1.10 -3.14 -4.20
CA ASP A 52 1.06 -3.53 -5.61
C ASP A 52 0.17 -2.60 -6.44
N ALA A 53 -1.00 -2.22 -5.89
CA ALA A 53 -1.93 -1.31 -6.56
C ALA A 53 -1.32 0.08 -6.79
N TYR A 54 -0.46 0.57 -5.90
CA TYR A 54 0.26 1.83 -6.12
C TYR A 54 1.21 1.73 -7.32
N ALA A 55 2.03 0.69 -7.37
CA ALA A 55 2.93 0.46 -8.51
C ALA A 55 2.14 0.28 -9.82
N TYR A 56 1.04 -0.47 -9.78
CA TYR A 56 0.15 -0.68 -10.93
C TYR A 56 -0.48 0.64 -11.40
N ALA A 57 -1.00 1.45 -10.49
CA ALA A 57 -1.66 2.72 -10.84
C ALA A 57 -0.71 3.68 -11.55
N VAL A 58 0.51 3.83 -11.06
CA VAL A 58 1.52 4.70 -11.69
C VAL A 58 1.95 4.16 -13.04
N THR A 59 2.27 2.88 -13.14
CA THR A 59 2.75 2.26 -14.39
C THR A 59 1.70 2.21 -15.48
N ASN A 60 0.40 2.29 -15.14
CA ASN A 60 -0.71 2.33 -16.09
C ASN A 60 -1.32 3.73 -16.26
N SER A 61 -0.74 4.75 -15.64
CA SER A 61 -1.21 6.13 -15.82
C SER A 61 -0.86 6.66 -17.21
N THR A 62 -1.63 7.65 -17.67
CA THR A 62 -1.38 8.32 -18.97
C THR A 62 -0.08 9.12 -18.98
N ASP A 63 0.39 9.51 -17.82
CA ASP A 63 1.58 10.35 -17.64
C ASP A 63 2.83 9.52 -17.33
N TYR A 64 2.71 8.19 -17.33
CA TYR A 64 3.84 7.31 -17.08
C TYR A 64 4.94 7.46 -18.12
N ASN A 65 6.12 7.80 -17.66
CA ASN A 65 7.28 8.09 -18.51
C ASN A 65 8.12 6.85 -18.88
N GLY A 66 7.71 5.66 -18.45
CA GLY A 66 8.42 4.40 -18.71
C GLY A 66 9.54 4.07 -17.69
N THR A 67 9.75 4.90 -16.67
CA THR A 67 10.73 4.60 -15.62
C THR A 67 10.17 3.52 -14.69
N PRO A 68 10.81 2.34 -14.56
CA PRO A 68 10.29 1.29 -13.68
C PRO A 68 10.18 1.76 -12.24
N VAL A 69 9.05 1.45 -11.61
CA VAL A 69 8.87 1.62 -10.16
C VAL A 69 9.65 0.49 -9.46
N ASP A 70 10.62 0.85 -8.66
CA ASP A 70 11.42 -0.13 -7.90
C ASP A 70 10.73 -0.52 -6.60
N VAL A 71 10.09 0.43 -5.91
CA VAL A 71 9.47 0.23 -4.61
C VAL A 71 8.15 1.01 -4.51
N ALA A 72 7.12 0.42 -3.90
CA ALA A 72 5.96 1.18 -3.43
C ALA A 72 5.68 0.85 -1.96
N ILE A 73 5.30 1.86 -1.18
CA ILE A 73 5.17 1.75 0.28
C ILE A 73 3.76 2.15 0.70
N ALA A 74 3.05 1.23 1.35
CA ALA A 74 1.72 1.42 1.90
C ALA A 74 1.74 1.31 3.44
N PRO A 75 1.58 2.42 4.19
CA PRO A 75 1.46 2.35 5.64
C PRO A 75 0.15 1.69 6.07
N SER A 76 0.19 0.79 7.05
CA SER A 76 -1.01 0.11 7.60
C SER A 76 -2.07 1.11 8.06
N GLY A 77 -1.66 2.27 8.58
CA GLY A 77 -2.57 3.34 9.01
C GLY A 77 -3.44 3.94 7.90
N THR A 78 -3.12 3.69 6.63
CA THR A 78 -3.94 4.10 5.48
C THR A 78 -5.03 3.09 5.13
N ILE A 79 -4.94 1.86 5.62
CA ILE A 79 -5.88 0.77 5.36
C ILE A 79 -7.00 0.82 6.40
N ARG A 80 -8.26 0.98 5.96
CA ARG A 80 -9.42 1.28 6.82
C ARG A 80 -10.43 0.15 6.91
N ASP A 81 -10.45 -0.77 5.96
CA ASP A 81 -11.32 -1.94 5.92
C ASP A 81 -10.65 -3.07 5.14
N THR A 82 -11.21 -4.27 5.19
CA THR A 82 -10.69 -5.46 4.51
C THR A 82 -11.74 -6.07 3.58
N TYR A 83 -11.33 -7.01 2.72
CA TYR A 83 -12.21 -7.69 1.79
C TYR A 83 -12.54 -9.10 2.26
N THR A 84 -13.83 -9.42 2.25
CA THR A 84 -14.31 -10.79 2.48
C THR A 84 -14.26 -11.59 1.18
N LYS A 85 -14.35 -12.92 1.28
CA LYS A 85 -14.52 -13.77 0.11
C LYS A 85 -15.84 -13.45 -0.62
N GLY A 86 -15.77 -13.37 -1.94
CA GLY A 86 -16.89 -13.07 -2.83
C GLY A 86 -16.65 -11.81 -3.66
N ASN A 87 -17.73 -11.12 -3.98
CA ASN A 87 -17.65 -9.88 -4.75
C ASN A 87 -17.01 -8.75 -3.95
N ILE A 88 -16.12 -8.01 -4.60
CA ILE A 88 -15.56 -6.75 -4.13
C ILE A 88 -16.22 -5.64 -4.92
N THR A 89 -16.94 -4.76 -4.22
CA THR A 89 -17.69 -3.66 -4.82
C THR A 89 -16.93 -2.33 -4.72
N VAL A 90 -17.45 -1.31 -5.41
CA VAL A 90 -16.94 0.07 -5.26
C VAL A 90 -17.02 0.54 -3.81
N GLU A 91 -18.09 0.18 -3.09
CA GLU A 91 -18.26 0.52 -1.67
C GLU A 91 -17.15 -0.12 -0.81
N ASP A 92 -16.83 -1.38 -1.04
CA ASP A 92 -15.76 -2.09 -0.30
C ASP A 92 -14.40 -1.43 -0.53
N VAL A 93 -14.07 -1.10 -1.79
CA VAL A 93 -12.81 -0.43 -2.11
C VAL A 93 -12.73 0.96 -1.51
N PHE A 94 -13.84 1.73 -1.59
CA PHE A 94 -13.89 3.05 -0.98
C PHE A 94 -13.71 2.98 0.55
N ASN A 95 -14.34 2.02 1.22
CA ASN A 95 -14.22 1.85 2.67
C ASN A 95 -12.82 1.42 3.09
N SER A 96 -12.18 0.56 2.32
CA SER A 96 -10.82 0.08 2.62
C SER A 96 -9.76 1.18 2.50
N PHE A 97 -10.04 2.24 1.72
CA PHE A 97 -9.09 3.31 1.44
C PHE A 97 -9.70 4.72 1.50
N SER A 98 -10.56 4.96 2.49
CA SER A 98 -11.26 6.23 2.69
C SER A 98 -10.37 7.28 3.37
N LEU A 99 -9.51 7.94 2.60
CA LEU A 99 -8.48 8.85 3.10
C LEU A 99 -8.80 10.36 2.92
N GLY A 100 -10.04 10.71 2.64
CA GLY A 100 -10.46 12.10 2.45
C GLY A 100 -10.38 12.53 0.99
N ILE A 101 -10.23 13.84 0.76
CA ILE A 101 -10.24 14.45 -0.58
C ILE A 101 -8.95 15.23 -0.75
N GLY A 102 -8.24 14.98 -1.86
CA GLY A 102 -7.03 15.69 -2.24
C GLY A 102 -7.30 17.17 -2.59
N ALA A 103 -6.24 17.96 -2.74
CA ALA A 103 -6.33 19.37 -3.12
C ALA A 103 -6.94 19.58 -4.51
N ASP A 104 -6.93 18.58 -5.35
CA ASP A 104 -7.54 18.52 -6.69
C ASP A 104 -9.05 18.19 -6.67
N GLY A 105 -9.61 17.93 -5.48
CA GLY A 105 -11.00 17.53 -5.30
C GLY A 105 -11.27 16.04 -5.55
N VAL A 106 -10.24 15.24 -5.79
CA VAL A 106 -10.34 13.80 -6.01
C VAL A 106 -10.25 13.06 -4.67
N PRO A 107 -11.03 11.97 -4.47
CA PRO A 107 -10.91 11.12 -3.29
C PRO A 107 -9.52 10.51 -3.14
N GLY A 108 -9.06 10.42 -1.90
CA GLY A 108 -7.72 9.96 -1.56
C GLY A 108 -6.67 11.09 -1.56
N TYR A 109 -5.47 10.74 -1.10
CA TYR A 109 -4.31 11.62 -1.20
C TYR A 109 -3.45 11.22 -2.39
N PRO A 110 -2.68 12.13 -2.98
CA PRO A 110 -1.82 11.81 -4.12
C PRO A 110 -0.72 10.82 -3.73
N LEU A 111 -0.36 9.94 -4.66
CA LEU A 111 0.88 9.19 -4.58
C LEU A 111 2.05 10.14 -4.87
N ILE A 112 3.08 10.04 -4.08
CA ILE A 112 4.31 10.83 -4.25
C ILE A 112 5.40 9.92 -4.80
N GLU A 113 6.01 10.36 -5.90
CA GLU A 113 7.22 9.78 -6.43
C GLU A 113 8.44 10.41 -5.79
N ALA A 114 9.35 9.58 -5.29
CA ALA A 114 10.62 10.00 -4.72
C ALA A 114 11.74 9.06 -5.16
N TYR A 115 12.93 9.61 -5.38
CA TYR A 115 14.12 8.80 -5.61
C TYR A 115 14.85 8.61 -4.29
N LEU A 116 14.86 7.36 -3.80
CA LEU A 116 15.57 6.99 -2.58
C LEU A 116 16.82 6.19 -2.92
N THR A 117 17.89 6.44 -2.20
CA THR A 117 19.11 5.64 -2.28
C THR A 117 18.90 4.26 -1.66
N GLY A 118 19.70 3.26 -2.04
CA GLY A 118 19.63 1.94 -1.41
C GLY A 118 19.87 1.99 0.10
N LYS A 119 20.70 2.93 0.56
CA LYS A 119 20.90 3.18 1.99
C LYS A 119 19.65 3.71 2.69
N GLU A 120 18.90 4.61 2.03
CA GLU A 120 17.62 5.11 2.56
C GLU A 120 16.56 4.01 2.58
N LEU A 121 16.49 3.17 1.54
CA LEU A 121 15.58 2.02 1.52
C LEU A 121 15.89 1.00 2.64
N LYS A 122 17.17 0.75 2.94
CA LYS A 122 17.57 -0.04 4.12
C LYS A 122 17.09 0.63 5.42
N THR A 123 17.11 1.96 5.49
CA THR A 123 16.59 2.70 6.63
C THR A 123 15.06 2.58 6.74
N VAL A 124 14.34 2.60 5.62
CA VAL A 124 12.88 2.35 5.59
C VAL A 124 12.55 0.97 6.17
N ALA A 125 13.25 -0.08 5.73
CA ALA A 125 13.10 -1.43 6.28
C ALA A 125 13.38 -1.47 7.80
N GLU A 126 14.42 -0.75 8.24
CA GLU A 126 14.78 -0.70 9.66
C GLU A 126 13.75 0.09 10.49
N ILE A 127 13.12 1.12 9.92
CA ILE A 127 12.02 1.84 10.57
C ILE A 127 10.84 0.88 10.76
N ASP A 128 10.44 0.15 9.74
CA ASP A 128 9.38 -0.86 9.87
C ASP A 128 9.70 -1.89 10.94
N ALA A 129 10.86 -2.52 10.86
CA ALA A 129 11.29 -3.55 11.80
C ALA A 129 11.39 -3.07 13.27
N SER A 130 11.62 -1.76 13.48
CA SER A 130 11.90 -1.21 14.82
C SER A 130 10.76 -0.39 15.40
N VAL A 131 9.98 0.30 14.57
CA VAL A 131 8.94 1.25 15.02
C VAL A 131 7.56 0.62 15.04
N SER A 132 7.29 -0.35 14.19
CA SER A 132 5.98 -1.01 14.08
C SER A 132 5.48 -1.62 15.38
N ASP A 133 6.37 -2.12 16.23
CA ASP A 133 6.01 -2.66 17.55
C ASP A 133 5.55 -1.57 18.54
N LEU A 134 5.97 -0.33 18.33
CA LEU A 134 5.63 0.83 19.16
C LEU A 134 4.43 1.60 18.61
N MET A 135 4.29 1.61 17.28
CA MET A 135 3.24 2.31 16.56
C MET A 135 2.78 1.46 15.37
N THR A 136 1.80 0.62 15.61
CA THR A 136 1.32 -0.37 14.63
C THR A 136 0.80 0.26 13.34
N SER A 137 0.27 1.48 13.40
CA SER A 137 -0.17 2.25 12.22
C SER A 137 0.98 2.71 11.31
N ALA A 138 2.23 2.62 11.78
CA ALA A 138 3.43 2.92 11.00
C ALA A 138 4.07 1.68 10.38
N ARG A 139 3.44 0.51 10.49
CA ARG A 139 3.86 -0.69 9.76
C ARG A 139 3.75 -0.45 8.27
N LEU A 140 4.74 -0.92 7.51
CA LEU A 140 4.86 -0.66 6.09
C LEU A 140 4.72 -1.97 5.30
N TYR A 141 3.85 -1.97 4.30
CA TYR A 141 3.77 -2.99 3.27
C TYR A 141 4.49 -2.47 2.03
N MET A 142 5.27 -3.33 1.37
CA MET A 142 6.22 -2.86 0.36
C MET A 142 6.18 -3.72 -0.90
N TYR A 143 5.82 -3.10 -2.03
CA TYR A 143 6.06 -3.67 -3.34
C TYR A 143 7.56 -3.58 -3.66
N GLY A 144 8.14 -4.65 -4.20
CA GLY A 144 9.49 -4.68 -4.72
C GLY A 144 10.62 -4.75 -3.69
N LEU A 145 10.41 -4.28 -2.46
CA LEU A 145 11.41 -4.32 -1.38
C LEU A 145 11.07 -5.43 -0.40
N GLN A 146 12.05 -6.29 -0.13
CA GLN A 146 11.94 -7.38 0.83
C GLN A 146 13.06 -7.28 1.88
N PHE A 147 12.76 -7.66 3.11
CA PHE A 147 13.76 -7.71 4.17
C PHE A 147 13.49 -8.82 5.19
N THR A 148 14.53 -9.20 5.90
CA THR A 148 14.42 -10.07 7.08
C THR A 148 14.96 -9.33 8.30
N TYR A 149 14.39 -9.62 9.46
CA TYR A 149 14.79 -8.96 10.69
C TYR A 149 14.78 -9.92 11.89
N ASN A 150 15.52 -9.54 12.93
CA ASN A 150 15.55 -10.24 14.20
C ASN A 150 15.00 -9.31 15.31
N PRO A 151 13.80 -9.57 15.85
CA PRO A 151 13.17 -8.70 16.85
C PRO A 151 13.93 -8.63 18.18
N HIS A 152 14.85 -9.57 18.42
CA HIS A 152 15.68 -9.59 19.65
C HIS A 152 16.92 -8.69 19.57
N ARG A 153 17.19 -8.04 18.43
CA ARG A 153 18.27 -7.07 18.29
C ARG A 153 17.82 -5.70 18.80
N MET A 154 18.78 -4.81 18.99
CA MET A 154 18.52 -3.41 19.37
C MET A 154 17.63 -2.71 18.33
N ILE A 155 16.76 -1.84 18.80
CA ILE A 155 15.98 -0.91 17.96
C ILE A 155 16.92 -0.16 17.02
N LEU A 156 16.51 0.02 15.77
CA LEU A 156 17.29 0.57 14.65
C LEU A 156 18.55 -0.25 14.28
N ASN A 157 18.55 -1.53 14.62
CA ASN A 157 19.55 -2.51 14.19
C ASN A 157 18.94 -3.92 14.13
N ARG A 158 17.66 -4.02 13.78
CA ARG A 158 16.92 -5.29 13.73
C ARG A 158 17.03 -5.98 12.38
N VAL A 159 17.10 -5.22 11.30
CA VAL A 159 17.19 -5.77 9.95
C VAL A 159 18.48 -6.54 9.76
N THR A 160 18.35 -7.72 9.18
CA THR A 160 19.48 -8.62 8.92
C THR A 160 19.81 -8.75 7.44
N ASP A 161 18.84 -8.49 6.58
CA ASP A 161 18.98 -8.56 5.14
C ASP A 161 17.92 -7.69 4.46
N VAL A 162 18.26 -7.00 3.36
CA VAL A 162 17.36 -6.18 2.53
C VAL A 162 17.74 -6.34 1.06
N TYR A 163 16.74 -6.60 0.23
CA TYR A 163 16.93 -6.78 -1.20
C TYR A 163 15.67 -6.36 -1.97
N LEU A 164 15.81 -6.17 -3.29
CA LEU A 164 14.68 -5.98 -4.19
C LEU A 164 14.27 -7.30 -4.82
N LEU A 165 12.99 -7.42 -5.16
CA LEU A 165 12.49 -8.42 -6.11
C LEU A 165 12.19 -7.73 -7.44
N ASP A 166 12.62 -8.34 -8.54
CA ASP A 166 12.18 -7.93 -9.86
C ASP A 166 10.80 -8.53 -10.20
N ALA A 167 10.24 -8.15 -11.35
CA ALA A 167 8.93 -8.63 -11.79
C ALA A 167 8.83 -10.16 -11.96
N ASP A 168 9.97 -10.84 -12.14
CA ASP A 168 10.06 -12.29 -12.23
C ASP A 168 10.31 -12.97 -10.87
N GLY A 169 10.36 -12.17 -9.79
CA GLY A 169 10.63 -12.63 -8.42
C GLY A 169 12.10 -12.92 -8.13
N ASN A 170 13.03 -12.49 -8.99
CA ASN A 170 14.46 -12.69 -8.73
C ASN A 170 14.99 -11.62 -7.78
N ARG A 171 15.85 -12.06 -6.87
CA ARG A 171 16.51 -11.17 -5.92
C ARG A 171 17.54 -10.28 -6.63
N ARG A 172 17.51 -8.98 -6.33
CA ARG A 172 18.51 -7.98 -6.67
C ARG A 172 19.05 -7.30 -5.42
N GLU A 173 20.35 -7.20 -5.29
CA GLU A 173 20.97 -6.50 -4.17
C GLU A 173 20.80 -4.98 -4.31
N LEU A 174 20.61 -4.31 -3.16
CA LEU A 174 20.58 -2.85 -3.08
C LEU A 174 22.01 -2.29 -3.11
N GLU A 175 22.26 -1.36 -4.01
CA GLU A 175 23.48 -0.57 -4.06
C GLU A 175 23.27 0.73 -3.25
N ASP A 176 24.09 0.97 -2.24
CA ASP A 176 23.88 2.01 -1.23
C ASP A 176 23.66 3.41 -1.82
N ASP A 177 24.41 3.78 -2.86
CA ASP A 177 24.38 5.13 -3.45
C ASP A 177 23.50 5.22 -4.72
N LYS A 178 22.93 4.11 -5.19
CA LYS A 178 22.05 4.08 -6.35
C LYS A 178 20.65 4.58 -5.98
N LEU A 179 20.06 5.36 -6.88
CA LEU A 179 18.70 5.86 -6.75
C LEU A 179 17.69 4.83 -7.28
N TYR A 180 16.61 4.67 -6.54
CA TYR A 180 15.48 3.79 -6.82
C TYR A 180 14.19 4.60 -6.82
N LEU A 181 13.36 4.46 -7.85
CA LEU A 181 12.07 5.13 -7.91
C LEU A 181 11.13 4.49 -6.90
N SER A 182 10.73 5.28 -5.93
CA SER A 182 9.90 4.85 -4.82
C SER A 182 8.59 5.62 -4.79
N LEU A 183 7.49 4.92 -4.56
CA LEU A 183 6.16 5.50 -4.38
C LEU A 183 5.76 5.44 -2.91
N ILE A 184 5.17 6.51 -2.42
CA ILE A 184 4.60 6.53 -1.09
C ILE A 184 3.29 7.31 -1.10
N HIS A 185 2.34 6.86 -0.30
CA HIS A 185 1.12 7.59 0.00
C HIS A 185 1.30 8.35 1.31
N ILE A 186 1.07 9.65 1.31
CA ILE A 186 1.21 10.54 2.48
C ILE A 186 -0.13 11.15 2.83
#